data_a10302ab0c3fa9006c11f4e444a3397d
#
_entry.id   a10302ab0c3fa9006c11f4e444a3397d
#
_cell.length_a   1.000
_cell.length_b   1.000
_cell.length_c   1.000
_cell.angle_alpha   90.00
_cell.angle_beta   90.00
_cell.angle_gamma   90.00
#
_symmetry.space_group_name_H-M   'P 1'
#
loop_
_entity.id
_entity.type
_entity.pdbx_description
1 polymer ?
#
loop_
_entity_poly.entity_id
_entity_poly.type
_entity_poly.pdbx_seq_one_letter_code
_entity_poly.pdbx_strand_id
1 'polypeptide(L)'
;VDSPCVDKTGNIEFDEGYRKMRSFLDSISDIAHAKSDLAIDYSLVFLGYGVDPDSAGSAGARAAYPYESFFRTHCSEVSSEYRSHAFMPTKTRIIAEDHIACELEFLQYLASLELEATHEGDDEAALKARRDSLEFLQSHLLSWIDDFRKEVEKHADTSFYLGLCEMTKGWLEIDEKALQDS
;
A
#
# COMPACT_ATOMS: atom_id res chain seq x y z
N VAL A 1 -6.11 2.20 -28.98
CA VAL A 1 -6.58 1.05 -28.18
C VAL A 1 -7.28 1.66 -27.00
N ASP A 2 -8.64 1.66 -27.04
CA ASP A 2 -9.46 2.10 -25.92
C ASP A 2 -9.16 1.20 -24.72
N SER A 3 -8.39 1.71 -23.76
CA SER A 3 -8.29 1.06 -22.45
C SER A 3 -9.68 1.02 -21.83
N PRO A 4 -10.12 -0.11 -21.29
CA PRO A 4 -11.38 -0.14 -20.58
C PRO A 4 -11.37 0.99 -19.56
N CYS A 5 -12.33 1.91 -19.70
CA CYS A 5 -12.61 2.89 -18.68
C CYS A 5 -12.86 2.07 -17.41
N VAL A 6 -12.02 2.21 -16.40
CA VAL A 6 -12.35 1.66 -15.09
C VAL A 6 -13.60 2.43 -14.69
N ASP A 7 -14.74 1.75 -14.69
CA ASP A 7 -15.97 2.33 -14.19
C ASP A 7 -15.66 2.88 -12.80
N LYS A 8 -16.18 4.08 -12.50
CA LYS A 8 -15.93 4.71 -11.20
C LYS A 8 -16.25 3.70 -10.11
N THR A 9 -15.29 3.44 -9.23
CA THR A 9 -15.43 2.48 -8.14
C THR A 9 -16.40 2.99 -7.07
N GLY A 10 -16.67 4.31 -7.07
CA GLY A 10 -17.43 5.00 -6.03
C GLY A 10 -16.60 5.37 -4.80
N ASN A 11 -15.33 4.96 -4.76
CA ASN A 11 -14.37 5.44 -3.77
C ASN A 11 -13.58 6.62 -4.34
N ILE A 12 -13.66 7.76 -3.66
CA ILE A 12 -13.08 9.03 -4.13
C ILE A 12 -11.54 8.95 -4.21
N GLU A 13 -10.90 8.35 -3.21
CA GLU A 13 -9.44 8.22 -3.15
C GLU A 13 -8.93 7.36 -4.30
N PHE A 14 -9.57 6.22 -4.55
CA PHE A 14 -9.20 5.35 -5.67
C PHE A 14 -9.35 6.04 -7.01
N ASP A 15 -10.52 6.66 -7.26
CA ASP A 15 -10.84 7.29 -8.54
C ASP A 15 -9.92 8.50 -8.82
N GLU A 16 -9.58 9.29 -7.78
CA GLU A 16 -8.62 10.40 -7.86
C GLU A 16 -7.20 9.91 -8.13
N GLY A 17 -6.74 8.88 -7.42
CA GLY A 17 -5.43 8.28 -7.60
C GLY A 17 -5.28 7.71 -9.02
N TYR A 18 -6.28 6.99 -9.51
CA TYR A 18 -6.30 6.48 -10.89
C TYR A 18 -6.20 7.62 -11.92
N ARG A 19 -6.96 8.70 -11.73
CA ARG A 19 -6.93 9.87 -12.61
C ARG A 19 -5.54 10.52 -12.64
N LYS A 20 -4.87 10.66 -11.49
CA LYS A 20 -3.52 11.22 -11.40
C LYS A 20 -2.50 10.34 -12.13
N MET A 21 -2.51 9.03 -11.87
CA MET A 21 -1.63 8.10 -12.57
C MET A 21 -1.87 8.10 -14.08
N ARG A 22 -3.13 8.05 -14.49
CA ARG A 22 -3.51 8.06 -15.90
C ARG A 22 -3.06 9.35 -16.60
N SER A 23 -3.28 10.50 -15.96
CA SER A 23 -2.85 11.80 -16.50
C SER A 23 -1.33 11.87 -16.68
N PHE A 24 -0.55 11.32 -15.72
CA PHE A 24 0.89 11.21 -15.85
C PHE A 24 1.27 10.33 -17.05
N LEU A 25 0.70 9.14 -17.16
CA LEU A 25 1.00 8.19 -18.24
C LEU A 25 0.63 8.76 -19.62
N ASP A 26 -0.49 9.47 -19.73
CA ASP A 26 -0.94 10.09 -20.99
C ASP A 26 -0.09 11.31 -21.39
N SER A 27 0.64 11.91 -20.44
CA SER A 27 1.57 13.02 -20.70
C SER A 27 2.93 12.59 -21.25
N ILE A 28 3.24 11.28 -21.20
CA ILE A 28 4.54 10.75 -21.60
C ILE A 28 4.72 10.87 -23.12
N SER A 29 5.65 11.73 -23.53
CA SER A 29 6.10 11.87 -24.94
C SER A 29 7.41 11.11 -25.21
N ASP A 30 8.24 10.93 -24.19
CA ASP A 30 9.51 10.19 -24.23
C ASP A 30 9.58 9.20 -23.06
N ILE A 31 9.54 7.90 -23.38
CA ILE A 31 9.56 6.81 -22.39
C ILE A 31 10.90 6.77 -21.62
N ALA A 32 12.03 7.09 -22.28
CA ALA A 32 13.32 7.05 -21.60
C ALA A 32 13.43 8.15 -20.56
N HIS A 33 12.94 9.35 -20.90
CA HIS A 33 12.88 10.48 -19.97
C HIS A 33 11.95 10.18 -18.79
N ALA A 34 10.73 9.71 -19.07
CA ALA A 34 9.77 9.38 -18.03
C ALA A 34 10.28 8.29 -17.05
N LYS A 35 11.01 7.30 -17.55
CA LYS A 35 11.66 6.30 -16.66
C LYS A 35 12.71 6.92 -15.74
N SER A 36 13.48 7.90 -16.26
CA SER A 36 14.46 8.62 -15.46
C SER A 36 13.79 9.45 -14.38
N ASP A 37 12.74 10.20 -14.74
CA ASP A 37 11.98 11.03 -13.81
C ASP A 37 11.35 10.20 -12.70
N LEU A 38 10.72 9.07 -13.04
CA LEU A 38 10.16 8.15 -12.05
C LEU A 38 11.22 7.52 -11.15
N ALA A 39 12.41 7.20 -11.67
CA ALA A 39 13.49 6.66 -10.85
C ALA A 39 14.04 7.69 -9.86
N ILE A 40 14.15 8.95 -10.29
CA ILE A 40 14.55 10.06 -9.43
C ILE A 40 13.49 10.29 -8.35
N ASP A 41 12.23 10.42 -8.75
CA ASP A 41 11.09 10.64 -7.85
C ASP A 41 10.97 9.49 -6.82
N TYR A 42 11.09 8.23 -7.26
CA TYR A 42 11.15 7.08 -6.36
C TYR A 42 12.26 7.20 -5.31
N SER A 43 13.43 7.63 -5.74
CA SER A 43 14.60 7.76 -4.85
C SER A 43 14.42 8.89 -3.84
N LEU A 44 13.81 9.99 -4.24
CA LEU A 44 13.49 11.11 -3.35
C LEU A 44 12.39 10.72 -2.36
N VAL A 45 11.28 10.16 -2.86
CA VAL A 45 10.10 9.84 -2.05
C VAL A 45 10.37 8.72 -1.06
N PHE A 46 10.94 7.59 -1.51
CA PHE A 46 10.98 6.36 -0.71
C PHE A 46 12.36 6.01 -0.15
N LEU A 47 13.45 6.54 -0.71
CA LEU A 47 14.81 6.19 -0.29
C LEU A 47 15.53 7.35 0.42
N GLY A 48 14.97 8.56 0.41
CA GLY A 48 15.57 9.74 1.04
C GLY A 48 16.86 10.23 0.37
N TYR A 49 17.11 9.83 -0.88
CA TYR A 49 18.25 10.35 -1.64
C TYR A 49 18.01 11.81 -2.02
N GLY A 50 19.01 12.67 -1.80
CA GLY A 50 18.93 14.11 -2.11
C GLY A 50 18.48 14.98 -0.94
N VAL A 51 18.19 14.41 0.20
CA VAL A 51 17.96 15.16 1.43
C VAL A 51 19.30 15.65 1.95
N ASP A 52 19.46 16.99 2.14
CA ASP A 52 20.66 17.58 2.71
C ASP A 52 20.91 17.00 4.12
N PRO A 53 22.07 16.37 4.39
CA PRO A 53 22.39 15.81 5.70
C PRO A 53 22.29 16.84 6.83
N ASP A 54 22.54 18.13 6.55
CA ASP A 54 22.47 19.22 7.51
C ASP A 54 20.99 19.61 7.83
N SER A 55 20.06 19.23 6.99
CA SER A 55 18.61 19.38 7.22
C SER A 55 17.98 18.20 7.98
N ALA A 56 18.73 17.13 8.25
CA ALA A 56 18.26 15.90 8.91
C ALA A 56 17.72 16.09 10.33
N GLY A 57 17.83 17.28 10.89
CA GLY A 57 17.21 17.67 12.18
C GLY A 57 15.87 18.38 12.06
N SER A 58 15.42 18.74 10.85
CA SER A 58 14.12 19.34 10.62
C SER A 58 13.09 18.28 10.23
N ALA A 59 11.88 18.38 10.79
CA ALA A 59 10.77 17.44 10.54
C ALA A 59 10.32 17.35 9.06
N GLY A 60 10.96 18.11 8.16
CA GLY A 60 10.67 18.15 6.73
C GLY A 60 11.66 17.35 5.85
N ALA A 61 12.67 16.70 6.46
CA ALA A 61 13.76 16.05 5.71
C ALA A 61 13.65 14.52 5.65
N ARG A 62 12.50 13.93 5.98
CA ARG A 62 12.32 12.48 5.98
C ARG A 62 11.61 12.04 4.70
N ALA A 63 12.14 10.99 4.06
CA ALA A 63 11.42 10.29 3.01
C ALA A 63 10.15 9.60 3.55
N ALA A 64 9.20 9.34 2.68
CA ALA A 64 8.04 8.53 2.98
C ALA A 64 8.43 7.05 2.96
N TYR A 65 9.13 6.58 4.00
CA TYR A 65 9.50 5.18 4.11
C TYR A 65 8.27 4.30 4.26
N PRO A 66 8.07 3.28 3.40
CA PRO A 66 6.85 2.49 3.37
C PRO A 66 6.81 1.38 4.43
N TYR A 67 7.03 1.75 5.70
CA TYR A 67 7.04 0.86 6.86
C TYR A 67 6.09 1.38 7.93
N GLU A 68 5.27 0.49 8.51
CA GLU A 68 4.34 0.85 9.59
C GLU A 68 5.06 1.50 10.77
N SER A 69 6.25 0.99 11.15
CA SER A 69 7.07 1.50 12.27
C SER A 69 7.48 2.97 12.15
N PHE A 70 7.42 3.56 10.96
CA PHE A 70 7.66 4.99 10.78
C PHE A 70 6.46 5.85 11.20
N PHE A 71 5.27 5.29 11.22
CA PHE A 71 4.02 5.99 11.48
C PHE A 71 3.36 5.55 12.79
N ARG A 72 3.70 4.36 13.30
CA ARG A 72 3.11 3.76 14.51
C ARG A 72 4.18 3.32 15.50
N THR A 73 3.86 3.46 16.79
CA THR A 73 4.79 3.10 17.88
C THR A 73 4.80 1.62 18.23
N HIS A 74 3.82 0.84 17.79
CA HIS A 74 3.58 -0.56 18.16
C HIS A 74 3.51 -1.51 16.94
N CYS A 75 4.56 -1.51 16.11
CA CYS A 75 4.65 -2.38 14.93
C CYS A 75 5.12 -3.82 15.23
N SER A 76 5.46 -4.16 16.48
CA SER A 76 5.88 -5.52 16.86
C SER A 76 4.77 -6.58 16.72
N GLU A 77 3.54 -6.14 16.51
CA GLU A 77 2.36 -6.99 16.36
C GLU A 77 2.29 -7.66 14.99
N VAL A 78 2.76 -7.01 13.91
CA VAL A 78 2.78 -7.55 12.54
C VAL A 78 3.46 -8.93 12.49
N SER A 79 4.66 -9.05 13.06
CA SER A 79 5.40 -10.32 13.11
C SER A 79 4.68 -11.40 13.93
N SER A 80 3.87 -11.01 14.92
CA SER A 80 3.05 -11.92 15.70
C SER A 80 1.89 -12.47 14.88
N GLU A 81 1.23 -11.61 14.11
CA GLU A 81 0.15 -12.02 13.22
C GLU A 81 0.66 -13.00 12.15
N TYR A 82 1.79 -12.72 11.50
CA TYR A 82 2.38 -13.64 10.54
C TYR A 82 2.68 -15.02 11.15
N ARG A 83 3.26 -15.06 12.36
CA ARG A 83 3.56 -16.32 13.05
C ARG A 83 2.30 -17.08 13.44
N SER A 84 1.24 -16.41 13.88
CA SER A 84 -0.02 -17.06 14.27
C SER A 84 -0.67 -17.80 13.09
N HIS A 85 -0.40 -17.35 11.87
CA HIS A 85 -0.90 -17.94 10.62
C HIS A 85 0.14 -18.82 9.91
N ALA A 86 1.29 -19.10 10.54
CA ALA A 86 2.42 -19.80 9.90
C ALA A 86 2.86 -19.16 8.56
N PHE A 87 2.65 -17.85 8.42
CA PHE A 87 3.01 -17.10 7.24
C PHE A 87 4.41 -16.50 7.36
N MET A 88 5.12 -16.44 6.22
CA MET A 88 6.42 -15.79 6.12
C MET A 88 6.47 -15.02 4.79
N PRO A 89 6.57 -13.69 4.85
CA PRO A 89 6.67 -12.89 3.62
C PRO A 89 7.90 -13.27 2.80
N THR A 90 7.74 -13.26 1.49
CA THR A 90 8.78 -13.75 0.56
C THR A 90 10.03 -12.87 0.53
N LYS A 91 9.90 -11.59 0.91
CA LYS A 91 10.97 -10.58 0.80
C LYS A 91 11.64 -10.18 2.12
N THR A 92 11.36 -10.85 3.23
CA THR A 92 11.91 -10.51 4.56
C THR A 92 13.45 -10.52 4.66
N ARG A 93 14.14 -11.07 3.67
CA ARG A 93 15.62 -10.97 3.58
C ARG A 93 16.12 -9.61 3.08
N ILE A 94 15.24 -8.79 2.50
CA ILE A 94 15.57 -7.53 1.83
C ILE A 94 14.92 -6.35 2.53
N ILE A 95 13.69 -6.53 3.01
CA ILE A 95 12.87 -5.51 3.67
C ILE A 95 12.36 -6.04 5.00
N ALA A 96 12.06 -5.15 5.95
CA ALA A 96 11.47 -5.55 7.23
C ALA A 96 10.03 -6.04 7.06
N GLU A 97 9.54 -6.82 8.03
CA GLU A 97 8.22 -7.47 7.99
C GLU A 97 7.05 -6.49 7.97
N ASP A 98 7.24 -5.29 8.51
CA ASP A 98 6.28 -4.18 8.56
C ASP A 98 6.32 -3.26 7.32
N HIS A 99 6.94 -3.73 6.23
CA HIS A 99 6.88 -3.03 4.96
C HIS A 99 5.52 -3.25 4.29
N ILE A 100 4.93 -2.20 3.69
CA ILE A 100 3.62 -2.27 3.02
C ILE A 100 3.48 -3.47 2.07
N ALA A 101 4.56 -3.85 1.37
CA ALA A 101 4.53 -4.99 0.47
C ALA A 101 4.37 -6.33 1.20
N CYS A 102 4.90 -6.46 2.42
CA CYS A 102 4.73 -7.65 3.25
C CYS A 102 3.33 -7.71 3.84
N GLU A 103 2.79 -6.57 4.27
CA GLU A 103 1.43 -6.49 4.78
C GLU A 103 0.39 -6.81 3.70
N LEU A 104 0.57 -6.29 2.48
CA LEU A 104 -0.29 -6.62 1.33
C LEU A 104 -0.16 -8.09 0.92
N GLU A 105 1.04 -8.68 0.99
CA GLU A 105 1.26 -10.12 0.74
C GLU A 105 0.53 -10.98 1.77
N PHE A 106 0.46 -10.54 3.02
CA PHE A 106 -0.29 -11.24 4.05
C PHE A 106 -1.81 -11.16 3.83
N LEU A 107 -2.36 -10.00 3.46
CA LEU A 107 -3.77 -9.90 3.06
C LEU A 107 -4.10 -10.83 1.89
N GLN A 108 -3.23 -10.90 0.89
CA GLN A 108 -3.39 -11.85 -0.22
C GLN A 108 -3.42 -13.30 0.27
N TYR A 109 -2.55 -13.64 1.21
CA TYR A 109 -2.52 -14.98 1.82
C TYR A 109 -3.83 -15.30 2.55
N LEU A 110 -4.34 -14.40 3.38
CA LEU A 110 -5.60 -14.58 4.09
C LEU A 110 -6.79 -14.72 3.12
N ALA A 111 -6.84 -13.91 2.06
CA ALA A 111 -7.85 -14.04 1.00
C ALA A 111 -7.78 -15.40 0.27
N SER A 112 -6.56 -15.95 0.11
CA SER A 112 -6.37 -17.30 -0.45
C SER A 112 -6.93 -18.38 0.47
N LEU A 113 -6.74 -18.24 1.79
CA LEU A 113 -7.32 -19.16 2.77
C LEU A 113 -8.85 -19.12 2.77
N GLU A 114 -9.45 -17.93 2.69
CA GLU A 114 -10.90 -17.76 2.56
C GLU A 114 -11.44 -18.46 1.32
N LEU A 115 -10.76 -18.26 0.18
CA LEU A 115 -11.16 -18.86 -1.10
C LEU A 115 -11.07 -20.39 -1.07
N GLU A 116 -9.98 -20.95 -0.52
CA GLU A 116 -9.77 -22.40 -0.38
C GLU A 116 -10.87 -23.00 0.51
N ALA A 117 -11.10 -22.43 1.70
CA ALA A 117 -12.13 -22.90 2.62
C ALA A 117 -13.53 -22.85 1.99
N THR A 118 -13.83 -21.78 1.23
CA THR A 118 -15.11 -21.66 0.48
C THR A 118 -15.25 -22.75 -0.57
N HIS A 119 -14.20 -23.09 -1.30
CA HIS A 119 -14.22 -24.17 -2.29
C HIS A 119 -14.40 -25.56 -1.65
N GLU A 120 -13.88 -25.75 -0.45
CA GLU A 120 -14.03 -27.00 0.32
C GLU A 120 -15.36 -27.11 1.06
N GLY A 121 -16.14 -26.04 1.10
CA GLY A 121 -17.43 -25.97 1.82
C GLY A 121 -17.23 -25.85 3.34
N ASP A 122 -16.06 -25.38 3.80
CA ASP A 122 -15.77 -25.11 5.20
C ASP A 122 -16.10 -23.65 5.54
N ASP A 123 -17.40 -23.41 5.80
CA ASP A 123 -17.90 -22.06 6.11
C ASP A 123 -17.26 -21.47 7.38
N GLU A 124 -16.90 -22.30 8.36
CA GLU A 124 -16.26 -21.81 9.59
C GLU A 124 -14.85 -21.30 9.33
N ALA A 125 -14.06 -22.05 8.57
CA ALA A 125 -12.71 -21.63 8.18
C ALA A 125 -12.73 -20.38 7.28
N ALA A 126 -13.70 -20.31 6.32
CA ALA A 126 -13.87 -19.15 5.45
C ALA A 126 -14.20 -17.89 6.26
N LEU A 127 -15.16 -17.96 7.18
CA LEU A 127 -15.54 -16.85 8.06
C LEU A 127 -14.40 -16.44 9.00
N LYS A 128 -13.57 -17.40 9.44
CA LYS A 128 -12.39 -17.09 10.25
C LYS A 128 -11.37 -16.30 9.42
N ALA A 129 -10.99 -16.78 8.25
CA ALA A 129 -10.01 -16.11 7.38
C ALA A 129 -10.47 -14.68 7.01
N ARG A 130 -11.75 -14.48 6.76
CA ARG A 130 -12.35 -13.17 6.51
C ARG A 130 -12.24 -12.24 7.71
N ARG A 131 -12.54 -12.70 8.91
CA ARG A 131 -12.39 -11.89 10.14
C ARG A 131 -10.93 -11.51 10.38
N ASP A 132 -10.02 -12.46 10.19
CA ASP A 132 -8.58 -12.23 10.33
C ASP A 132 -8.10 -11.18 9.30
N SER A 133 -8.62 -11.23 8.06
CA SER A 133 -8.35 -10.21 7.03
C SER A 133 -8.84 -8.83 7.44
N LEU A 134 -10.07 -8.72 7.92
CA LEU A 134 -10.65 -7.44 8.36
C LEU A 134 -9.88 -6.86 9.56
N GLU A 135 -9.57 -7.68 10.56
CA GLU A 135 -8.83 -7.26 11.74
C GLU A 135 -7.42 -6.79 11.38
N PHE A 136 -6.71 -7.54 10.53
CA PHE A 136 -5.38 -7.16 10.07
C PHE A 136 -5.42 -5.86 9.25
N LEU A 137 -6.36 -5.74 8.30
CA LEU A 137 -6.53 -4.55 7.47
C LEU A 137 -6.73 -3.29 8.31
N GLN A 138 -7.61 -3.36 9.32
CA GLN A 138 -7.92 -2.23 10.20
C GLN A 138 -6.79 -1.89 11.18
N SER A 139 -6.18 -2.91 11.78
CA SER A 139 -5.14 -2.72 12.80
C SER A 139 -3.81 -2.26 12.23
N HIS A 140 -3.48 -2.68 11.00
CA HIS A 140 -2.23 -2.39 10.32
C HIS A 140 -2.42 -1.39 9.17
N LEU A 141 -2.67 -1.83 7.95
CA LEU A 141 -2.64 -1.00 6.75
C LEU A 141 -3.46 0.28 6.85
N LEU A 142 -4.75 0.19 7.22
CA LEU A 142 -5.61 1.37 7.35
C LEU A 142 -5.20 2.30 8.49
N SER A 143 -4.49 1.78 9.48
CA SER A 143 -4.05 2.57 10.63
C SER A 143 -2.99 3.61 10.27
N TRP A 144 -2.21 3.41 9.21
CA TRP A 144 -1.08 4.27 8.87
C TRP A 144 -1.01 4.75 7.40
N ILE A 145 -1.79 4.14 6.50
CA ILE A 145 -1.73 4.46 5.07
C ILE A 145 -2.02 5.95 4.77
N ASP A 146 -2.89 6.60 5.56
CA ASP A 146 -3.20 8.01 5.36
C ASP A 146 -2.03 8.93 5.74
N ASP A 147 -1.30 8.62 6.80
CA ASP A 147 -0.12 9.37 7.19
C ASP A 147 1.04 9.13 6.21
N PHE A 148 1.20 7.91 5.71
CA PHE A 148 2.13 7.59 4.62
C PHE A 148 1.81 8.39 3.36
N ARG A 149 0.54 8.42 2.93
CA ARG A 149 0.09 9.22 1.78
C ARG A 149 0.46 10.71 1.92
N LYS A 150 0.24 11.29 3.11
CA LYS A 150 0.61 12.68 3.38
C LYS A 150 2.12 12.92 3.26
N GLU A 151 2.95 11.95 3.67
CA GLU A 151 4.40 12.06 3.48
C GLU A 151 4.79 11.91 2.00
N VAL A 152 4.16 10.98 1.26
CA VAL A 152 4.36 10.87 -0.20
C VAL A 152 4.01 12.19 -0.90
N GLU A 153 2.88 12.82 -0.54
CA GLU A 153 2.44 14.11 -1.11
C GLU A 153 3.47 15.23 -0.92
N LYS A 154 4.20 15.23 0.20
CA LYS A 154 5.23 16.25 0.48
C LYS A 154 6.50 16.09 -0.36
N HIS A 155 6.80 14.88 -0.80
CA HIS A 155 8.08 14.53 -1.40
C HIS A 155 7.98 14.17 -2.89
N ALA A 156 6.80 13.87 -3.41
CA ALA A 156 6.61 13.46 -4.79
C ALA A 156 6.65 14.67 -5.75
N ASP A 157 7.55 14.61 -6.72
CA ASP A 157 7.64 15.59 -7.81
C ASP A 157 6.66 15.25 -8.95
N THR A 158 6.35 13.95 -9.13
CA THR A 158 5.40 13.50 -10.13
C THR A 158 4.05 13.12 -9.51
N SER A 159 2.98 13.20 -10.28
CA SER A 159 1.66 12.73 -9.84
C SER A 159 1.52 11.20 -9.80
N PHE A 160 2.54 10.46 -10.27
CA PHE A 160 2.48 9.01 -10.39
C PHE A 160 2.46 8.31 -9.02
N TYR A 161 3.46 8.57 -8.15
CA TYR A 161 3.55 7.90 -6.86
C TYR A 161 2.47 8.35 -5.86
N LEU A 162 2.09 9.63 -5.91
CA LEU A 162 0.95 10.11 -5.14
C LEU A 162 -0.34 9.41 -5.59
N GLY A 163 -0.57 9.33 -6.90
CA GLY A 163 -1.73 8.63 -7.46
C GLY A 163 -1.74 7.14 -7.10
N LEU A 164 -0.57 6.46 -7.13
CA LEU A 164 -0.45 5.07 -6.70
C LEU A 164 -0.82 4.90 -5.22
N CYS A 165 -0.35 5.80 -4.37
CA CYS A 165 -0.64 5.76 -2.93
C CYS A 165 -2.14 5.99 -2.65
N GLU A 166 -2.77 6.96 -3.31
CA GLU A 166 -4.21 7.21 -3.22
C GLU A 166 -5.03 6.02 -3.72
N MET A 167 -4.64 5.41 -4.84
CA MET A 167 -5.29 4.18 -5.32
C MET A 167 -5.17 3.04 -4.31
N THR A 168 -3.99 2.87 -3.71
CA THR A 168 -3.77 1.84 -2.70
C THR A 168 -4.68 2.06 -1.49
N LYS A 169 -4.72 3.29 -0.96
CA LYS A 169 -5.61 3.65 0.15
C LYS A 169 -7.08 3.37 -0.21
N GLY A 170 -7.54 3.89 -1.35
CA GLY A 170 -8.91 3.70 -1.78
C GLY A 170 -9.28 2.24 -2.01
N TRP A 171 -8.33 1.42 -2.49
CA TRP A 171 -8.54 -0.02 -2.63
C TRP A 171 -8.70 -0.69 -1.25
N LEU A 172 -7.88 -0.35 -0.26
CA LEU A 172 -7.99 -0.86 1.11
C LEU A 172 -9.35 -0.51 1.74
N GLU A 173 -9.86 0.70 1.51
CA GLU A 173 -11.18 1.12 1.97
C GLU A 173 -12.34 0.35 1.29
N ILE A 174 -12.19 0.03 -0.01
CA ILE A 174 -13.15 -0.81 -0.74
C ILE A 174 -13.14 -2.23 -0.17
N ASP A 175 -11.97 -2.78 0.06
CA ASP A 175 -11.79 -4.13 0.60
C ASP A 175 -12.34 -4.25 2.03
N GLU A 176 -12.06 -3.26 2.90
CA GLU A 176 -12.65 -3.18 4.24
C GLU A 176 -14.18 -3.28 4.18
N LYS A 177 -14.79 -2.48 3.33
CA LYS A 177 -16.25 -2.47 3.18
C LYS A 177 -16.77 -3.82 2.68
N ALA A 178 -16.11 -4.43 1.70
CA ALA A 178 -16.50 -5.75 1.19
C ALA A 178 -16.39 -6.85 2.28
N LEU A 179 -15.36 -6.76 3.15
CA LEU A 179 -15.18 -7.68 4.27
C LEU A 179 -16.24 -7.49 5.36
N GLN A 180 -16.79 -6.28 5.55
CA GLN A 180 -17.83 -5.96 6.53
C GLN A 180 -19.23 -6.35 6.06
N ASP A 181 -19.53 -6.22 4.75
CA ASP A 181 -20.89 -6.37 4.19
C ASP A 181 -21.28 -7.84 3.90
N SER A 182 -20.40 -8.78 4.09
CA SER A 182 -20.60 -10.22 3.79
C SER A 182 -20.53 -11.05 5.05
#